data_aa1ddcb5b7bac3975537898945a8dbb2
#
_entry.id   aa1ddcb5b7bac3975537898945a8dbb2
#
_cell.length_a   1.000
_cell.length_b   1.000
_cell.length_c   1.000
_cell.angle_alpha   90.00
_cell.angle_beta   90.00
_cell.angle_gamma   90.00
#
_symmetry.space_group_name_H-M   'P 1'
#
loop_
_entity.id
_entity.type
_entity.pdbx_description
1 polymer ?
#
loop_
_entity_poly.entity_id
_entity_poly.type
_entity_poly.pdbx_seq_one_letter_code
_entity_poly.pdbx_strand_id
1 'polypeptide(L)'
;TGSIVEEAAKRGIPYIRLNKQSLVQLGYGVHQKRIRATIASTTSNIAVDIACDKEETKNLLDAAQIPVPKGDVVKTEEGLLRSIDRIGYPIVIKPINGNHGKGNTTNITDWTQALTAFAAAKEYGRNVIVEKFITGFDFRALVINYKFVCAALRTPASVIGDGIHTIQQL
;
A
#
# COMPACT_ATOMS: atom_id res chain seq x y z
N THR A 1 -3.92 -0.98 17.17
CA THR A 1 -4.99 -1.52 18.04
C THR A 1 -4.91 -0.93 19.45
N GLY A 2 -3.70 -0.81 20.05
CA GLY A 2 -3.49 -0.26 21.41
C GLY A 2 -4.20 1.06 21.61
N SER A 3 -3.85 2.08 20.84
CA SER A 3 -4.42 3.43 20.94
C SER A 3 -5.96 3.47 20.81
N ILE A 4 -6.55 2.59 19.98
CA ILE A 4 -8.02 2.48 19.87
C ILE A 4 -8.63 1.95 21.17
N VAL A 5 -7.98 0.93 21.75
CA VAL A 5 -8.44 0.32 23.02
C VAL A 5 -8.30 1.31 24.19
N GLU A 6 -7.17 2.02 24.27
CA GLU A 6 -6.94 3.05 25.27
C GLU A 6 -7.95 4.18 25.19
N GLU A 7 -8.28 4.64 23.98
CA GLU A 7 -9.28 5.68 23.78
C GLU A 7 -10.69 5.18 24.11
N ALA A 8 -11.02 3.92 23.79
CA ALA A 8 -12.28 3.30 24.19
C ALA A 8 -12.40 3.23 25.72
N ALA A 9 -11.34 2.82 26.42
CA ALA A 9 -11.31 2.76 27.87
C ALA A 9 -11.49 4.16 28.51
N LYS A 10 -10.83 5.20 27.98
CA LYS A 10 -11.03 6.59 28.43
C LYS A 10 -12.46 7.07 28.30
N ARG A 11 -13.19 6.57 27.31
CA ARG A 11 -14.62 6.87 27.09
C ARG A 11 -15.57 5.98 27.87
N GLY A 12 -15.06 5.13 28.77
CA GLY A 12 -15.87 4.20 29.54
C GLY A 12 -16.43 3.03 28.71
N ILE A 13 -15.90 2.79 27.50
CA ILE A 13 -16.32 1.68 26.65
C ILE A 13 -15.55 0.42 27.08
N PRO A 14 -16.23 -0.61 27.61
CA PRO A 14 -15.58 -1.84 28.02
C PRO A 14 -15.03 -2.59 26.81
N TYR A 15 -13.94 -3.33 27.01
CA TYR A 15 -13.33 -4.11 25.94
C TYR A 15 -12.87 -5.49 26.42
N ILE A 16 -12.82 -6.42 25.47
CA ILE A 16 -12.27 -7.77 25.67
C ILE A 16 -11.31 -8.07 24.54
N ARG A 17 -10.07 -8.47 24.87
CA ARG A 17 -9.16 -9.05 23.87
C ARG A 17 -9.56 -10.50 23.60
N LEU A 18 -9.91 -10.80 22.34
CA LEU A 18 -10.36 -12.12 21.93
C LEU A 18 -9.19 -13.02 21.48
N ASN A 19 -8.01 -12.44 21.22
CA ASN A 19 -6.78 -13.20 20.93
C ASN A 19 -5.54 -12.42 21.38
N LYS A 20 -4.37 -13.07 21.28
CA LYS A 20 -3.07 -12.46 21.61
C LYS A 20 -2.60 -11.40 20.59
N GLN A 21 -3.29 -11.27 19.46
CA GLN A 21 -2.90 -10.37 18.37
C GLN A 21 -3.73 -9.07 18.39
N SER A 22 -4.62 -8.88 17.44
CA SER A 22 -5.29 -7.60 17.19
C SER A 22 -6.83 -7.67 17.22
N LEU A 23 -7.40 -8.85 17.54
CA LEU A 23 -8.85 -8.98 17.60
C LEU A 23 -9.36 -8.53 18.97
N VAL A 24 -10.16 -7.49 18.97
CA VAL A 24 -10.73 -6.88 20.19
C VAL A 24 -12.22 -6.67 19.99
N GLN A 25 -12.99 -6.95 21.02
CA GLN A 25 -14.39 -6.57 21.14
C GLN A 25 -14.48 -5.29 22.00
N LEU A 26 -15.24 -4.33 21.52
CA LEU A 26 -15.59 -3.08 22.22
C LEU A 26 -17.09 -3.12 22.53
N GLY A 27 -17.46 -2.84 23.78
CA GLY A 27 -18.84 -2.93 24.22
C GLY A 27 -19.37 -4.34 24.38
N TYR A 28 -20.62 -4.48 24.82
CA TYR A 28 -21.31 -5.74 25.08
C TYR A 28 -22.67 -5.80 24.40
N GLY A 29 -23.22 -7.01 24.30
CA GLY A 29 -24.56 -7.27 23.80
C GLY A 29 -24.78 -6.74 22.40
N VAL A 30 -25.91 -6.13 22.15
CA VAL A 30 -26.31 -5.59 20.83
C VAL A 30 -25.45 -4.42 20.36
N HIS A 31 -24.77 -3.73 21.27
CA HIS A 31 -23.90 -2.60 20.96
C HIS A 31 -22.44 -2.99 20.71
N GLN A 32 -22.09 -4.29 20.87
CA GLN A 32 -20.72 -4.75 20.66
C GLN A 32 -20.25 -4.48 19.24
N LYS A 33 -19.00 -4.06 19.12
CA LYS A 33 -18.27 -3.94 17.86
C LYS A 33 -16.96 -4.71 17.96
N ARG A 34 -16.54 -5.35 16.89
CA ARG A 34 -15.24 -6.02 16.84
C ARG A 34 -14.32 -5.31 15.88
N ILE A 35 -13.07 -5.25 16.25
CA ILE A 35 -12.01 -4.70 15.40
C ILE A 35 -10.89 -5.73 15.28
N ARG A 36 -10.28 -5.79 14.11
CA ARG A 36 -9.01 -6.50 13.88
C ARG A 36 -8.04 -5.51 13.28
N ALA A 37 -7.03 -5.09 14.05
CA ALA A 37 -6.19 -3.93 13.75
C ALA A 37 -7.06 -2.66 13.56
N THR A 38 -7.29 -2.22 12.33
CA THR A 38 -8.14 -1.07 11.97
C THR A 38 -9.41 -1.47 11.19
N ILE A 39 -9.57 -2.77 10.88
CA ILE A 39 -10.77 -3.27 10.21
C ILE A 39 -11.87 -3.44 11.26
N ALA A 40 -13.01 -2.85 11.03
CA ALA A 40 -14.19 -2.94 11.89
C ALA A 40 -15.15 -4.04 11.42
N SER A 41 -15.97 -4.57 12.32
CA SER A 41 -17.02 -5.55 11.99
C SER A 41 -18.10 -5.03 11.04
N THR A 42 -18.08 -3.74 10.73
CA THR A 42 -18.96 -3.10 9.73
C THR A 42 -18.33 -3.01 8.33
N THR A 43 -17.05 -3.36 8.19
CA THR A 43 -16.37 -3.40 6.89
C THR A 43 -16.78 -4.69 6.16
N SER A 44 -17.30 -4.58 4.94
CA SER A 44 -17.68 -5.76 4.17
C SER A 44 -16.45 -6.53 3.68
N ASN A 45 -16.58 -7.86 3.51
CA ASN A 45 -15.51 -8.67 2.94
C ASN A 45 -15.17 -8.24 1.51
N ILE A 46 -16.18 -7.89 0.72
CA ILE A 46 -15.98 -7.39 -0.66
C ILE A 46 -15.08 -6.15 -0.65
N ALA A 47 -15.29 -5.21 0.28
CA ALA A 47 -14.44 -4.02 0.37
C ALA A 47 -12.99 -4.37 0.76
N VAL A 48 -12.80 -5.39 1.60
CA VAL A 48 -11.46 -5.88 1.97
C VAL A 48 -10.79 -6.56 0.76
N ASP A 49 -11.51 -7.38 0.02
CA ASP A 49 -10.98 -8.10 -1.15
C ASP A 49 -10.56 -7.09 -2.24
N ILE A 50 -11.43 -6.13 -2.57
CA ILE A 50 -11.11 -5.03 -3.50
C ILE A 50 -9.85 -4.26 -3.03
N ALA A 51 -9.79 -3.87 -1.76
CA ALA A 51 -8.64 -3.12 -1.24
C ALA A 51 -7.33 -3.93 -1.23
N CYS A 52 -7.41 -5.25 -1.24
CA CYS A 52 -6.25 -6.15 -1.35
C CYS A 52 -5.81 -6.39 -2.80
N ASP A 53 -6.70 -6.20 -3.78
CA ASP A 53 -6.39 -6.34 -5.21
C ASP A 53 -6.04 -4.97 -5.81
N LYS A 54 -4.76 -4.81 -6.18
CA LYS A 54 -4.24 -3.55 -6.71
C LYS A 54 -4.78 -3.23 -8.09
N GLU A 55 -5.04 -4.26 -8.92
CA GLU A 55 -5.55 -4.09 -10.26
C GLU A 55 -7.04 -3.72 -10.23
N GLU A 56 -7.83 -4.45 -9.44
CA GLU A 56 -9.26 -4.16 -9.28
C GLU A 56 -9.48 -2.78 -8.66
N THR A 57 -8.76 -2.45 -7.58
CA THR A 57 -8.83 -1.11 -6.98
C THR A 57 -8.51 -0.02 -7.99
N LYS A 58 -7.46 -0.20 -8.79
CA LYS A 58 -7.06 0.77 -9.81
C LYS A 58 -8.13 0.94 -10.88
N ASN A 59 -8.71 -0.15 -11.38
CA ASN A 59 -9.75 -0.12 -12.39
C ASN A 59 -11.01 0.60 -11.88
N LEU A 60 -11.40 0.36 -10.63
CA LEU A 60 -12.53 1.04 -10.00
C LEU A 60 -12.28 2.54 -9.82
N LEU A 61 -11.08 2.93 -9.41
CA LEU A 61 -10.70 4.34 -9.28
C LEU A 61 -10.66 5.05 -10.62
N ASP A 62 -10.10 4.42 -11.65
CA ASP A 62 -10.06 4.96 -13.02
C ASP A 62 -11.47 5.12 -13.60
N ALA A 63 -12.34 4.13 -13.43
CA ALA A 63 -13.74 4.21 -13.82
C ALA A 63 -14.49 5.35 -13.11
N ALA A 64 -14.10 5.66 -11.88
CA ALA A 64 -14.62 6.80 -11.11
C ALA A 64 -13.93 8.14 -11.47
N GLN A 65 -13.06 8.15 -12.50
CA GLN A 65 -12.27 9.32 -12.93
C GLN A 65 -11.34 9.87 -11.82
N ILE A 66 -10.94 9.04 -10.88
CA ILE A 66 -9.94 9.37 -9.87
C ILE A 66 -8.56 9.10 -10.48
N PRO A 67 -7.64 10.08 -10.47
CA PRO A 67 -6.32 9.91 -11.06
C PRO A 67 -5.56 8.70 -10.49
N VAL A 68 -5.14 7.80 -11.37
CA VAL A 68 -4.29 6.64 -11.03
C VAL A 68 -3.06 6.62 -11.95
N PRO A 69 -1.93 6.05 -11.52
CA PRO A 69 -0.77 5.89 -12.39
C PRO A 69 -1.13 5.04 -13.62
N LYS A 70 -0.83 5.55 -14.82
CA LYS A 70 -1.00 4.76 -16.07
C LYS A 70 -0.07 3.55 -16.04
N GLY A 71 -0.58 2.39 -16.44
CA GLY A 71 0.23 1.17 -16.46
C GLY A 71 -0.59 -0.09 -16.69
N ASP A 72 0.12 -1.22 -16.76
CA ASP A 72 -0.42 -2.53 -17.10
C ASP A 72 0.08 -3.62 -16.18
N VAL A 73 -0.64 -4.74 -16.19
CA VAL A 73 -0.16 -6.01 -15.66
C VAL A 73 0.43 -6.82 -16.82
N VAL A 74 1.71 -7.15 -16.74
CA VAL A 74 2.44 -7.87 -17.79
C VAL A 74 2.99 -9.20 -17.28
N LYS A 75 3.15 -10.16 -18.20
CA LYS A 75 3.63 -11.51 -17.88
C LYS A 75 4.91 -11.88 -18.63
N THR A 76 5.18 -11.19 -19.73
CA THR A 76 6.31 -11.47 -20.64
C THR A 76 7.09 -10.20 -20.93
N GLU A 77 8.31 -10.35 -21.45
CA GLU A 77 9.15 -9.22 -21.85
C GLU A 77 8.55 -8.44 -23.02
N GLU A 78 7.86 -9.10 -23.94
CA GLU A 78 7.14 -8.42 -25.03
C GLU A 78 5.98 -7.58 -24.49
N GLY A 79 5.30 -8.08 -23.45
CA GLY A 79 4.28 -7.32 -22.73
C GLY A 79 4.86 -6.11 -22.02
N LEU A 80 6.03 -6.28 -21.39
CA LEU A 80 6.78 -5.21 -20.76
C LEU A 80 7.15 -4.13 -21.78
N LEU A 81 7.72 -4.51 -22.91
CA LEU A 81 8.12 -3.58 -23.97
C LEU A 81 6.92 -2.77 -24.47
N ARG A 82 5.82 -3.43 -24.83
CA ARG A 82 4.58 -2.74 -25.27
C ARG A 82 4.04 -1.76 -24.23
N SER A 83 4.10 -2.14 -22.95
CA SER A 83 3.66 -1.26 -21.88
C SER A 83 4.57 -0.03 -21.78
N ILE A 84 5.88 -0.21 -21.85
CA ILE A 84 6.85 0.90 -21.81
C ILE A 84 6.66 1.84 -23.00
N ASP A 85 6.48 1.31 -24.19
CA ASP A 85 6.25 2.12 -25.40
C ASP A 85 5.00 3.00 -25.26
N ARG A 86 3.98 2.48 -24.58
CA ARG A 86 2.72 3.21 -24.34
C ARG A 86 2.82 4.28 -23.26
N ILE A 87 3.48 3.99 -22.15
CA ILE A 87 3.50 4.88 -20.97
C ILE A 87 4.75 5.76 -20.89
N GLY A 88 5.84 5.38 -21.55
CA GLY A 88 7.12 6.08 -21.54
C GLY A 88 7.84 6.03 -20.19
N TYR A 89 9.14 6.26 -20.21
CA TYR A 89 9.95 6.40 -19.00
C TYR A 89 9.72 7.74 -18.30
N PRO A 90 10.06 7.88 -17.00
CA PRO A 90 10.45 6.82 -16.06
C PRO A 90 9.24 5.99 -15.61
N ILE A 91 9.53 4.73 -15.21
CA ILE A 91 8.52 3.76 -14.79
C ILE A 91 8.84 3.14 -13.42
N VAL A 92 7.85 2.44 -12.89
CA VAL A 92 7.94 1.57 -11.71
C VAL A 92 7.59 0.15 -12.14
N ILE A 93 8.35 -0.82 -11.66
CA ILE A 93 8.05 -2.25 -11.83
C ILE A 93 7.90 -2.87 -10.44
N LYS A 94 6.79 -3.60 -10.23
CA LYS A 94 6.49 -4.23 -8.93
C LYS A 94 5.68 -5.50 -9.12
N PRO A 95 5.83 -6.52 -8.24
CA PRO A 95 4.97 -7.68 -8.26
C PRO A 95 3.55 -7.32 -7.84
N ILE A 96 2.53 -7.99 -8.44
CA ILE A 96 1.13 -7.74 -8.09
C ILE A 96 0.85 -8.08 -6.63
N ASN A 97 1.42 -9.18 -6.12
CA ASN A 97 1.23 -9.69 -4.77
C ASN A 97 2.32 -9.25 -3.78
N GLY A 98 3.18 -8.30 -4.15
CA GLY A 98 4.28 -7.84 -3.29
C GLY A 98 3.78 -6.99 -2.12
N ASN A 99 4.25 -7.32 -0.91
CA ASN A 99 4.05 -6.54 0.30
C ASN A 99 5.37 -5.92 0.77
N HIS A 100 5.29 -4.78 1.45
CA HIS A 100 6.45 -4.10 2.05
C HIS A 100 7.57 -3.70 1.08
N GLY A 101 7.24 -3.44 -0.19
CA GLY A 101 8.21 -2.99 -1.19
C GLY A 101 9.14 -4.07 -1.75
N LYS A 102 8.97 -5.35 -1.39
CA LYS A 102 9.78 -6.44 -1.94
C LYS A 102 9.55 -6.58 -3.45
N GLY A 103 10.65 -6.66 -4.21
CA GLY A 103 10.61 -6.74 -5.68
C GLY A 103 10.10 -5.46 -6.36
N ASN A 104 10.03 -4.33 -5.65
CA ASN A 104 9.62 -3.04 -6.21
C ASN A 104 10.85 -2.23 -6.62
N THR A 105 10.92 -1.84 -7.88
CA THR A 105 11.95 -0.96 -8.43
C THR A 105 11.29 0.28 -9.01
N THR A 106 11.76 1.45 -8.58
CA THR A 106 11.20 2.77 -8.94
C THR A 106 12.20 3.57 -9.76
N ASN A 107 11.71 4.57 -10.48
CA ASN A 107 12.50 5.51 -11.28
C ASN A 107 13.39 4.80 -12.31
N ILE A 108 12.85 3.80 -12.98
CA ILE A 108 13.52 3.08 -14.07
C ILE A 108 13.48 3.96 -15.31
N THR A 109 14.65 4.17 -15.94
CA THR A 109 14.83 5.14 -17.04
C THR A 109 15.26 4.51 -18.36
N ASP A 110 15.63 3.23 -18.34
CA ASP A 110 16.08 2.50 -19.54
C ASP A 110 15.63 1.05 -19.55
N TRP A 111 15.80 0.41 -20.72
CA TRP A 111 15.40 -0.97 -20.94
C TRP A 111 16.20 -2.00 -20.11
N THR A 112 17.49 -1.78 -19.91
CA THR A 112 18.34 -2.69 -19.14
C THR A 112 17.92 -2.76 -17.69
N GLN A 113 17.65 -1.60 -17.09
CA GLN A 113 17.08 -1.50 -15.75
C GLN A 113 15.68 -2.15 -15.68
N ALA A 114 14.86 -1.94 -16.73
CA ALA A 114 13.53 -2.52 -16.79
C ALA A 114 13.55 -4.05 -16.82
N LEU A 115 14.43 -4.66 -17.60
CA LEU A 115 14.61 -6.13 -17.63
C LEU A 115 15.07 -6.68 -16.28
N THR A 116 16.05 -6.04 -15.65
CA THR A 116 16.55 -6.45 -14.33
C THR A 116 15.44 -6.36 -13.27
N ALA A 117 14.69 -5.26 -13.27
CA ALA A 117 13.59 -5.06 -12.36
C ALA A 117 12.43 -6.06 -12.62
N PHE A 118 12.16 -6.36 -13.89
CA PHE A 118 11.14 -7.34 -14.26
C PHE A 118 11.49 -8.73 -13.78
N ALA A 119 12.74 -9.17 -13.99
CA ALA A 119 13.23 -10.44 -13.48
C ALA A 119 13.12 -10.55 -11.96
N ALA A 120 13.54 -9.52 -11.23
CA ALA A 120 13.42 -9.46 -9.78
C ALA A 120 11.95 -9.49 -9.29
N ALA A 121 11.05 -8.78 -9.98
CA ALA A 121 9.63 -8.81 -9.64
C ALA A 121 8.98 -10.19 -9.91
N LYS A 122 9.44 -10.90 -10.94
CA LYS A 122 8.98 -12.26 -11.31
C LYS A 122 9.31 -13.32 -10.26
N GLU A 123 10.28 -13.11 -9.40
CA GLU A 123 10.58 -14.01 -8.26
C GLU A 123 9.42 -14.06 -7.25
N TYR A 124 8.61 -13.01 -7.18
CA TYR A 124 7.47 -12.90 -6.27
C TYR A 124 6.12 -13.26 -6.90
N GLY A 125 6.08 -13.57 -8.20
CA GLY A 125 4.86 -13.98 -8.87
C GLY A 125 4.91 -13.83 -10.39
N ARG A 126 3.98 -14.49 -11.07
CA ARG A 126 3.92 -14.48 -12.55
C ARG A 126 3.50 -13.13 -13.13
N ASN A 127 2.69 -12.37 -12.39
CA ASN A 127 2.12 -11.11 -12.82
C ASN A 127 2.93 -9.94 -12.25
N VAL A 128 3.35 -9.04 -13.09
CA VAL A 128 4.16 -7.87 -12.76
C VAL A 128 3.41 -6.62 -13.20
N ILE A 129 3.32 -5.65 -12.30
CA ILE A 129 2.75 -4.34 -12.59
C ILE A 129 3.86 -3.43 -13.11
N VAL A 130 3.60 -2.78 -14.25
CA VAL A 130 4.43 -1.73 -14.84
C VAL A 130 3.61 -0.45 -14.85
N GLU A 131 4.10 0.60 -14.21
CA GLU A 131 3.36 1.86 -14.08
C GLU A 131 4.27 3.05 -14.33
N LYS A 132 3.66 4.17 -14.77
CA LYS A 132 4.35 5.45 -14.82
C LYS A 132 4.86 5.83 -13.43
N PHE A 133 6.13 6.19 -13.34
CA PHE A 133 6.67 6.77 -12.12
C PHE A 133 6.11 8.19 -11.93
N ILE A 134 5.50 8.43 -10.80
CA ILE A 134 4.93 9.73 -10.44
C ILE A 134 5.87 10.41 -9.45
N THR A 135 6.32 11.59 -9.81
CA THR A 135 7.11 12.46 -8.93
C THR A 135 6.19 13.31 -8.06
N GLY A 136 6.61 13.60 -6.84
CA GLY A 136 5.84 14.42 -5.91
C GLY A 136 5.97 13.94 -4.47
N PHE A 137 5.13 14.47 -3.61
CA PHE A 137 5.08 14.08 -2.20
C PHE A 137 4.17 12.85 -2.02
N ASP A 138 4.60 11.91 -1.18
CA ASP A 138 3.81 10.73 -0.82
C ASP A 138 3.05 11.01 0.48
N PHE A 139 1.71 10.95 0.41
CA PHE A 139 0.84 11.15 1.56
C PHE A 139 0.07 9.90 1.89
N ARG A 140 -0.09 9.62 3.17
CA ARG A 140 -1.05 8.65 3.68
C ARG A 140 -2.24 9.40 4.25
N ALA A 141 -3.37 9.38 3.54
CA ALA A 141 -4.63 9.95 4.02
C ALA A 141 -5.36 8.97 4.94
N LEU A 142 -5.90 9.48 6.04
CA LEU A 142 -6.80 8.75 6.93
C LEU A 142 -8.23 9.22 6.71
N VAL A 143 -9.09 8.29 6.35
CA VAL A 143 -10.53 8.51 6.19
C VAL A 143 -11.26 7.58 7.15
N ILE A 144 -12.16 8.12 7.96
CA ILE A 144 -12.98 7.34 8.89
C ILE A 144 -14.44 7.71 8.66
N ASN A 145 -15.26 6.71 8.41
CA ASN A 145 -16.70 6.91 8.13
C ASN A 145 -16.94 8.00 7.06
N TYR A 146 -16.25 7.86 5.91
CA TYR A 146 -16.30 8.77 4.75
C TYR A 146 -15.86 10.21 5.01
N LYS A 147 -15.24 10.48 6.16
CA LYS A 147 -14.70 11.80 6.50
C LYS A 147 -13.18 11.76 6.49
N PHE A 148 -12.58 12.68 5.75
CA PHE A 148 -11.14 12.91 5.84
C PHE A 148 -10.79 13.43 7.24
N VAL A 149 -9.82 12.77 7.89
CA VAL A 149 -9.40 13.10 9.26
C VAL A 149 -8.06 13.82 9.24
N CYS A 150 -7.06 13.23 8.57
CA CYS A 150 -5.73 13.81 8.46
C CYS A 150 -4.95 13.15 7.33
N ALA A 151 -3.83 13.76 6.96
CA ALA A 151 -2.82 13.15 6.10
C ALA A 151 -1.45 13.23 6.78
N ALA A 152 -0.63 12.19 6.58
CA ALA A 152 0.75 12.16 6.99
C ALA A 152 1.64 12.18 5.74
N LEU A 153 2.59 13.11 5.68
CA LEU A 153 3.64 13.10 4.68
C LEU A 153 4.59 11.93 4.96
N ARG A 154 4.84 11.12 3.96
CA ARG A 154 5.79 10.01 4.04
C ARG A 154 7.11 10.42 3.40
N THR A 155 8.13 10.56 4.22
CA THR A 155 9.49 10.78 3.75
C THR A 155 10.30 9.49 3.87
N PRO A 156 11.14 9.16 2.89
CA PRO A 156 12.08 8.05 3.03
C PRO A 156 12.96 8.24 4.27
N ALA A 157 13.32 7.14 4.90
CA ALA A 157 14.31 7.19 5.97
C ALA A 157 15.62 7.78 5.41
N SER A 158 16.19 8.73 6.12
CA SER A 158 17.42 9.39 5.74
C SER A 158 18.27 9.68 6.96
N VAL A 159 19.56 9.70 6.78
CA VAL A 159 20.54 10.16 7.78
C VAL A 159 21.31 11.34 7.19
N ILE A 160 21.65 12.29 8.03
CA ILE A 160 22.48 13.44 7.66
C ILE A 160 23.92 13.06 7.99
N GLY A 161 24.79 13.03 6.95
CA GLY A 161 26.21 12.75 7.14
C GLY A 161 26.88 13.84 7.98
N ASP A 162 27.63 13.46 8.98
CA ASP A 162 28.41 14.36 9.85
C ASP A 162 29.88 14.45 9.41
N GLY A 163 30.26 13.77 8.33
CA GLY A 163 31.62 13.72 7.80
C GLY A 163 32.58 12.80 8.57
N ILE A 164 32.11 12.10 9.60
CA ILE A 164 32.92 11.26 10.50
C ILE A 164 32.41 9.81 10.49
N HIS A 165 31.10 9.60 10.63
CA HIS A 165 30.49 8.29 10.80
C HIS A 165 29.99 7.69 9.49
N THR A 166 29.94 6.38 9.42
CA THR A 166 29.29 5.65 8.32
C THR A 166 27.77 5.70 8.47
N ILE A 167 27.02 5.43 7.39
CA ILE A 167 25.55 5.34 7.43
C ILE A 167 25.06 4.33 8.47
N GLN A 168 25.82 3.27 8.74
CA GLN A 168 25.47 2.28 9.76
C GLN A 168 25.67 2.76 11.19
N GLN A 169 26.50 3.77 11.40
CA GLN A 169 26.79 4.35 12.70
C GLN A 169 25.87 5.52 13.05
N LEU A 170 25.27 6.15 12.03
CA LEU A 170 24.24 7.19 12.13
C LEU A 170 22.84 6.61 12.18
#